data_f2aec67e7c285aa6d2a478c486ab362f
#
_entry.id   f2aec67e7c285aa6d2a478c486ab362f
#
_cell.length_a   1.000
_cell.length_b   1.000
_cell.length_c   1.000
_cell.angle_alpha   90.00
_cell.angle_beta   90.00
_cell.angle_gamma   90.00
#
_symmetry.space_group_name_H-M   'P 1'
#
loop_
_entity.id
_entity.type
_entity.pdbx_description
1 polymer ?
#
loop_
_entity_poly.entity_id
_entity_poly.type
_entity_poly.pdbx_seq_one_letter_code
_entity_poly.pdbx_strand_id
1 'polypeptide(L)'
;MSVLISVFVIGIFVFCLYRFSLATKDKAKFFAQGFDYGFKGKDISVLWQLAQECGIEEPMDLFVSENAVNRCIAMVIEKARKEGNENSYPVQTFLEKLYKFKTRVILDLDNKRGLESTKSLESGQKLSIILKGHGVFYSHVINNGRELIISLPVQVNKVTHKIEQLPGDDWVNKTISVYFWRKNDAGYAFDTEVFGASTFRSELALFLKHSSKLDRTQKRQSIRVPCEIYGQMYIIKEENVEYDKIETQDGYKCFLEDLSEDGAMIRIGGAGKSNVPIKIQFELNGALIVMFGIVRAVEFNQSLNQSRLHFECTHIDQAMKNSVLSYVYNVMPEEQKDINEAMAQAEAFEKEEETPAIVNEPVEGPEYVKSQIVPEKYESQEGQNINTDNAGRPAAEASA
;
A
#
# COMPACT_ATOMS: atom_id res chain seq x y z
N MET A 1 -3.92 48.20 55.29
CA MET A 1 -3.20 46.94 55.03
C MET A 1 -4.16 45.75 54.87
N SER A 2 -5.14 45.54 55.72
CA SER A 2 -6.13 44.43 55.67
C SER A 2 -6.95 44.39 54.37
N VAL A 3 -7.43 45.55 53.87
CA VAL A 3 -8.23 45.61 52.62
C VAL A 3 -7.42 45.20 51.37
N LEU A 4 -6.15 45.62 51.29
CA LEU A 4 -5.28 45.22 50.16
C LEU A 4 -5.00 43.73 50.13
N ILE A 5 -4.81 43.11 51.30
CA ILE A 5 -4.62 41.66 51.43
C ILE A 5 -5.89 40.92 51.01
N SER A 6 -7.08 41.38 51.41
CA SER A 6 -8.35 40.78 51.02
C SER A 6 -8.59 40.84 49.50
N VAL A 7 -8.29 41.98 48.86
CA VAL A 7 -8.42 42.12 47.41
C VAL A 7 -7.45 41.19 46.69
N PHE A 8 -6.23 41.03 47.17
CA PHE A 8 -5.23 40.12 46.59
C PHE A 8 -5.65 38.64 46.70
N VAL A 9 -6.19 38.23 47.85
CA VAL A 9 -6.69 36.86 48.06
C VAL A 9 -7.89 36.56 47.16
N ILE A 10 -8.82 37.52 47.04
CA ILE A 10 -9.97 37.37 46.11
C ILE A 10 -9.48 37.26 44.65
N GLY A 11 -8.48 38.06 44.25
CA GLY A 11 -7.89 38.01 42.92
C GLY A 11 -7.26 36.65 42.62
N ILE A 12 -6.50 36.09 43.57
CA ILE A 12 -5.93 34.73 43.43
C ILE A 12 -7.04 33.69 43.36
N PHE A 13 -8.08 33.78 44.17
CA PHE A 13 -9.19 32.84 44.17
C PHE A 13 -9.95 32.86 42.84
N VAL A 14 -10.27 34.03 42.31
CA VAL A 14 -10.92 34.21 41.00
C VAL A 14 -10.01 33.65 39.87
N PHE A 15 -8.70 33.91 39.92
CA PHE A 15 -7.72 33.37 38.98
C PHE A 15 -7.68 31.82 39.03
N CYS A 16 -7.67 31.23 40.23
CA CYS A 16 -7.71 29.78 40.41
C CYS A 16 -9.01 29.17 39.90
N LEU A 17 -10.15 29.82 40.16
CA LEU A 17 -11.45 29.38 39.62
C LEU A 17 -11.48 29.47 38.09
N TYR A 18 -10.93 30.51 37.50
CA TYR A 18 -10.84 30.66 36.05
C TYR A 18 -9.95 29.58 35.44
N ARG A 19 -8.78 29.30 36.00
CA ARG A 19 -7.87 28.23 35.58
C ARG A 19 -8.51 26.85 35.73
N PHE A 20 -9.22 26.61 36.84
CA PHE A 20 -9.95 25.37 37.07
C PHE A 20 -11.09 25.19 36.04
N SER A 21 -11.83 26.24 35.71
CA SER A 21 -12.89 26.25 34.70
C SER A 21 -12.33 25.92 33.30
N LEU A 22 -11.18 26.47 32.92
CA LEU A 22 -10.51 26.17 31.66
C LEU A 22 -10.09 24.69 31.60
N ALA A 23 -9.40 24.18 32.62
CA ALA A 23 -8.93 22.82 32.68
C ALA A 23 -10.08 21.78 32.66
N THR A 24 -11.20 22.06 33.31
CA THR A 24 -12.39 21.22 33.27
C THR A 24 -13.09 21.24 31.90
N LYS A 25 -13.07 22.38 31.23
CA LYS A 25 -13.66 22.54 29.88
C LYS A 25 -12.92 21.74 28.83
N ASP A 26 -11.58 21.73 28.86
CA ASP A 26 -10.76 20.98 27.94
C ASP A 26 -10.88 19.46 28.20
N LYS A 27 -10.90 19.05 29.46
CA LYS A 27 -11.17 17.66 29.82
C LYS A 27 -12.56 17.19 29.35
N ALA A 28 -13.61 18.04 29.52
CA ALA A 28 -14.95 17.73 29.06
C ALA A 28 -15.02 17.56 27.54
N LYS A 29 -14.33 18.43 26.77
CA LYS A 29 -14.23 18.29 25.30
C LYS A 29 -13.53 17.00 24.90
N PHE A 30 -12.41 16.68 25.56
CA PHE A 30 -11.67 15.45 25.32
C PHE A 30 -12.54 14.21 25.56
N PHE A 31 -13.32 14.20 26.66
CA PHE A 31 -14.23 13.10 26.95
C PHE A 31 -15.34 12.99 25.90
N ALA A 32 -15.94 14.10 25.48
CA ALA A 32 -16.95 14.10 24.43
C ALA A 32 -16.40 13.50 23.13
N GLN A 33 -15.22 13.96 22.71
CA GLN A 33 -14.55 13.45 21.51
C GLN A 33 -14.20 11.96 21.67
N GLY A 34 -13.75 11.52 22.84
CA GLY A 34 -13.45 10.12 23.10
C GLY A 34 -14.66 9.22 22.97
N PHE A 35 -15.84 9.68 23.41
CA PHE A 35 -17.10 8.95 23.20
C PHE A 35 -17.48 8.86 21.72
N ASP A 36 -17.27 9.92 20.93
CA ASP A 36 -17.52 9.93 19.48
C ASP A 36 -16.63 8.91 18.75
N TYR A 37 -15.43 8.65 19.25
CA TYR A 37 -14.53 7.61 18.75
C TYR A 37 -14.84 6.20 19.31
N GLY A 38 -15.87 6.08 20.18
CA GLY A 38 -16.37 4.79 20.69
C GLY A 38 -15.65 4.25 21.93
N PHE A 39 -14.83 5.06 22.60
CA PHE A 39 -14.21 4.69 23.86
C PHE A 39 -15.22 4.72 25.02
N LYS A 40 -15.00 3.87 26.02
CA LYS A 40 -15.74 3.92 27.29
C LYS A 40 -15.08 4.93 28.23
N GLY A 41 -15.82 5.50 29.18
CA GLY A 41 -15.32 6.52 30.08
C GLY A 41 -14.03 6.15 30.84
N LYS A 42 -13.84 4.86 31.19
CA LYS A 42 -12.60 4.35 31.80
C LYS A 42 -11.42 4.44 30.81
N ASP A 43 -11.65 4.01 29.55
CA ASP A 43 -10.61 4.05 28.51
C ASP A 43 -10.21 5.50 28.19
N ILE A 44 -11.20 6.43 28.17
CA ILE A 44 -10.94 7.86 27.95
C ILE A 44 -10.12 8.45 29.09
N SER A 45 -10.37 8.03 30.35
CA SER A 45 -9.54 8.47 31.48
C SER A 45 -8.09 8.00 31.34
N VAL A 46 -7.87 6.78 30.88
CA VAL A 46 -6.53 6.24 30.60
C VAL A 46 -5.87 7.02 29.45
N LEU A 47 -6.61 7.27 28.36
CA LEU A 47 -6.12 8.08 27.24
C LEU A 47 -5.71 9.48 27.67
N TRP A 48 -6.48 10.13 28.55
CA TRP A 48 -6.16 11.42 29.10
C TRP A 48 -4.85 11.40 29.89
N GLN A 49 -4.66 10.39 30.74
CA GLN A 49 -3.41 10.21 31.49
C GLN A 49 -2.23 9.94 30.57
N LEU A 50 -2.39 9.05 29.58
CA LEU A 50 -1.36 8.76 28.59
C LEU A 50 -0.96 10.00 27.81
N ALA A 51 -1.91 10.84 27.39
CA ALA A 51 -1.61 12.09 26.70
C ALA A 51 -0.71 13.01 27.56
N GLN A 52 -0.98 13.10 28.86
CA GLN A 52 -0.16 13.87 29.78
C GLN A 52 1.22 13.26 30.01
N GLU A 53 1.31 11.94 30.19
CA GLU A 53 2.57 11.22 30.39
C GLU A 53 3.47 11.26 29.12
N CYS A 54 2.86 11.25 27.93
CA CYS A 54 3.56 11.41 26.66
C CYS A 54 4.00 12.85 26.38
N GLY A 55 3.72 13.81 27.28
CA GLY A 55 4.06 15.22 27.08
C GLY A 55 3.34 15.86 25.89
N ILE A 56 2.09 15.46 25.63
CA ILE A 56 1.24 16.10 24.61
C ILE A 56 0.71 17.40 25.23
N GLU A 57 1.14 18.54 24.67
CA GLU A 57 0.79 19.87 25.22
C GLU A 57 -0.72 20.10 25.23
N GLU A 58 -1.38 19.80 24.12
CA GLU A 58 -2.83 19.84 24.01
C GLU A 58 -3.38 18.41 23.87
N PRO A 59 -4.02 17.82 24.90
CA PRO A 59 -4.56 16.46 24.83
C PRO A 59 -5.50 16.23 23.64
N MET A 60 -6.16 17.28 23.11
CA MET A 60 -7.00 17.22 21.93
C MET A 60 -6.23 16.85 20.65
N ASP A 61 -4.92 17.07 20.61
CA ASP A 61 -4.06 16.66 19.49
C ASP A 61 -4.09 15.15 19.28
N LEU A 62 -4.43 14.38 20.28
CA LEU A 62 -4.59 12.93 20.16
C LEU A 62 -5.63 12.55 19.09
N PHE A 63 -6.63 13.39 18.85
CA PHE A 63 -7.70 13.13 17.88
C PHE A 63 -7.41 13.65 16.47
N VAL A 64 -6.30 14.37 16.28
CA VAL A 64 -5.96 15.00 14.99
C VAL A 64 -4.50 14.79 14.55
N SER A 65 -3.67 14.17 15.38
CA SER A 65 -2.26 13.94 15.11
C SER A 65 -1.89 12.47 15.21
N GLU A 66 -1.47 11.89 14.09
CA GLU A 66 -0.96 10.54 14.07
C GLU A 66 0.24 10.33 15.01
N ASN A 67 1.17 11.30 15.05
CA ASN A 67 2.33 11.23 15.92
C ASN A 67 1.97 11.21 17.41
N ALA A 68 0.91 11.93 17.81
CA ALA A 68 0.43 11.92 19.19
C ALA A 68 -0.10 10.52 19.58
N VAL A 69 -0.87 9.89 18.68
CA VAL A 69 -1.38 8.52 18.89
C VAL A 69 -0.24 7.52 18.94
N ASN A 70 0.76 7.64 18.05
CA ASN A 70 1.95 6.77 18.02
C ASN A 70 2.70 6.79 19.35
N ARG A 71 2.96 7.98 19.90
CA ARG A 71 3.62 8.12 21.22
C ARG A 71 2.84 7.42 22.33
N CYS A 72 1.51 7.55 22.34
CA CYS A 72 0.68 6.87 23.34
C CYS A 72 0.72 5.34 23.19
N ILE A 73 0.65 4.82 21.96
CA ILE A 73 0.73 3.38 21.73
C ILE A 73 2.11 2.84 22.14
N ALA A 74 3.19 3.50 21.72
CA ALA A 74 4.55 3.12 22.09
C ALA A 74 4.74 3.06 23.60
N MET A 75 4.25 4.07 24.33
CA MET A 75 4.30 4.10 25.79
C MET A 75 3.53 2.95 26.45
N VAL A 76 2.35 2.58 25.92
CA VAL A 76 1.60 1.42 26.44
C VAL A 76 2.38 0.13 26.26
N ILE A 77 2.99 -0.07 25.07
CA ILE A 77 3.82 -1.24 24.78
C ILE A 77 5.04 -1.29 25.70
N GLU A 78 5.73 -0.16 25.87
CA GLU A 78 6.91 -0.06 26.72
C GLU A 78 6.59 -0.36 28.20
N LYS A 79 5.49 0.21 28.73
CA LYS A 79 5.05 -0.07 30.10
C LYS A 79 4.71 -1.54 30.28
N ALA A 80 3.93 -2.11 29.36
CA ALA A 80 3.54 -3.51 29.39
C ALA A 80 4.75 -4.46 29.36
N ARG A 81 5.77 -4.12 28.58
CA ARG A 81 7.02 -4.88 28.50
C ARG A 81 7.80 -4.78 29.82
N LYS A 82 7.95 -3.59 30.40
CA LYS A 82 8.62 -3.38 31.70
C LYS A 82 7.94 -4.14 32.85
N GLU A 83 6.61 -4.27 32.78
CA GLU A 83 5.80 -5.01 33.75
C GLU A 83 5.73 -6.52 33.45
N GLY A 84 6.22 -6.97 32.29
CA GLY A 84 6.16 -8.37 31.87
C GLY A 84 4.73 -8.88 31.59
N ASN A 85 3.78 -7.97 31.35
CA ASN A 85 2.36 -8.28 31.13
C ASN A 85 1.88 -8.00 29.71
N GLU A 86 2.80 -7.82 28.75
CA GLU A 86 2.53 -7.47 27.35
C GLU A 86 1.51 -8.41 26.68
N ASN A 87 1.54 -9.71 26.99
CA ASN A 87 0.61 -10.70 26.45
C ASN A 87 -0.68 -10.85 27.25
N SER A 88 -0.90 -10.01 28.27
CA SER A 88 -2.12 -10.07 29.08
C SER A 88 -3.34 -9.61 28.28
N TYR A 89 -4.47 -10.28 28.47
CA TYR A 89 -5.73 -9.95 27.78
C TYR A 89 -6.16 -8.47 27.93
N PRO A 90 -6.04 -7.81 29.11
CA PRO A 90 -6.39 -6.39 29.23
C PRO A 90 -5.52 -5.46 28.38
N VAL A 91 -4.19 -5.72 28.35
CA VAL A 91 -3.26 -4.93 27.56
C VAL A 91 -3.54 -5.10 26.06
N GLN A 92 -3.67 -6.34 25.61
CA GLN A 92 -3.93 -6.66 24.21
C GLN A 92 -5.27 -6.07 23.72
N THR A 93 -6.32 -6.14 24.55
CA THR A 93 -7.61 -5.53 24.23
C THR A 93 -7.54 -4.00 24.17
N PHE A 94 -6.73 -3.38 25.04
CA PHE A 94 -6.55 -1.91 25.01
C PHE A 94 -5.74 -1.47 23.79
N LEU A 95 -4.68 -2.18 23.43
CA LEU A 95 -3.91 -1.94 22.22
C LEU A 95 -4.77 -2.06 20.96
N GLU A 96 -5.62 -3.07 20.87
CA GLU A 96 -6.58 -3.21 19.76
C GLU A 96 -7.45 -1.95 19.59
N LYS A 97 -7.98 -1.43 20.71
CA LYS A 97 -8.77 -0.20 20.68
C LYS A 97 -7.95 1.02 20.22
N LEU A 98 -6.70 1.13 20.67
CA LEU A 98 -5.81 2.21 20.26
C LEU A 98 -5.46 2.12 18.76
N TYR A 99 -5.23 0.92 18.23
CA TYR A 99 -4.98 0.74 16.80
C TYR A 99 -6.21 1.05 15.96
N LYS A 100 -7.41 0.61 16.37
CA LYS A 100 -8.67 0.99 15.70
C LYS A 100 -8.88 2.51 15.72
N PHE A 101 -8.56 3.14 16.83
CA PHE A 101 -8.60 4.60 16.97
C PHE A 101 -7.61 5.26 16.02
N LYS A 102 -6.35 4.79 15.97
CA LYS A 102 -5.36 5.30 15.05
C LYS A 102 -5.81 5.19 13.59
N THR A 103 -6.33 4.02 13.18
CA THR A 103 -6.89 3.82 11.83
C THR A 103 -7.92 4.90 11.52
N ARG A 104 -8.84 5.17 12.45
CA ARG A 104 -9.89 6.17 12.26
C ARG A 104 -9.33 7.59 12.15
N VAL A 105 -8.35 7.96 12.99
CA VAL A 105 -7.68 9.27 12.92
C VAL A 105 -7.00 9.46 11.56
N ILE A 106 -6.30 8.43 11.06
CA ILE A 106 -5.63 8.50 9.74
C ILE A 106 -6.67 8.64 8.62
N LEU A 107 -7.74 7.84 8.63
CA LEU A 107 -8.80 7.91 7.62
C LEU A 107 -9.53 9.27 7.64
N ASP A 108 -9.73 9.86 8.80
CA ASP A 108 -10.33 11.19 8.95
C ASP A 108 -9.40 12.29 8.42
N LEU A 109 -8.08 12.15 8.61
CA LEU A 109 -7.08 13.06 8.04
C LEU A 109 -7.00 12.92 6.53
N ASP A 110 -7.04 11.70 5.99
CA ASP A 110 -7.04 11.43 4.55
C ASP A 110 -8.33 11.95 3.90
N ASN A 111 -9.47 11.82 4.56
CA ASN A 111 -10.74 12.39 4.10
C ASN A 111 -10.67 13.90 3.92
N LYS A 112 -9.96 14.60 4.82
CA LYS A 112 -9.74 16.06 4.73
C LYS A 112 -8.75 16.45 3.62
N ARG A 113 -7.90 15.50 3.14
CA ARG A 113 -6.94 15.71 2.04
C ARG A 113 -7.45 15.24 0.70
N GLY A 114 -8.71 14.81 0.61
CA GLY A 114 -9.35 14.35 -0.62
C GLY A 114 -9.28 15.37 -1.74
N LEU A 115 -9.38 14.90 -2.98
CA LEU A 115 -9.43 15.77 -4.16
C LEU A 115 -10.77 16.50 -4.20
N GLU A 116 -10.72 17.81 -4.32
CA GLU A 116 -11.91 18.66 -4.46
C GLU A 116 -12.36 18.81 -5.92
N SER A 117 -11.47 18.60 -6.87
CA SER A 117 -11.74 18.82 -8.29
C SER A 117 -10.85 17.96 -9.17
N THR A 118 -11.33 17.64 -10.37
CA THR A 118 -10.54 16.98 -11.42
C THR A 118 -9.33 17.81 -11.88
N LYS A 119 -9.24 19.09 -11.54
CA LYS A 119 -8.07 19.94 -11.83
C LYS A 119 -6.79 19.48 -11.13
N SER A 120 -6.93 18.69 -10.07
CA SER A 120 -5.80 18.14 -9.31
C SER A 120 -5.35 16.74 -9.78
N LEU A 121 -5.92 16.24 -10.90
CA LEU A 121 -5.49 14.98 -11.49
C LEU A 121 -4.10 15.12 -12.13
N GLU A 122 -3.26 14.13 -11.95
CA GLU A 122 -1.91 14.08 -12.52
C GLU A 122 -1.92 13.50 -13.95
N SER A 123 -1.01 13.97 -14.81
CA SER A 123 -0.79 13.33 -16.11
C SER A 123 -0.32 11.90 -15.92
N GLY A 124 -0.80 10.98 -16.75
CA GLY A 124 -0.55 9.54 -16.61
C GLY A 124 -1.50 8.82 -15.65
N GLN A 125 -2.37 9.53 -14.93
CA GLN A 125 -3.39 8.90 -14.07
C GLN A 125 -4.28 7.98 -14.91
N LYS A 126 -4.33 6.68 -14.55
CA LYS A 126 -5.20 5.69 -15.19
C LYS A 126 -6.66 5.92 -14.82
N LEU A 127 -7.53 5.82 -15.80
CA LEU A 127 -8.97 6.03 -15.70
C LEU A 127 -9.73 4.81 -16.21
N SER A 128 -10.83 4.47 -15.53
CA SER A 128 -11.85 3.55 -16.01
C SER A 128 -13.10 4.36 -16.34
N ILE A 129 -13.58 4.25 -17.56
CA ILE A 129 -14.67 5.08 -18.10
C ILE A 129 -15.85 4.19 -18.39
N ILE A 130 -17.02 4.54 -17.88
CA ILE A 130 -18.29 3.87 -18.23
C ILE A 130 -19.03 4.74 -19.23
N LEU A 131 -19.25 4.20 -20.41
CA LEU A 131 -20.18 4.75 -21.39
C LEU A 131 -21.47 3.93 -21.34
N LYS A 132 -22.57 4.61 -20.98
CA LYS A 132 -23.88 3.94 -20.82
C LYS A 132 -24.30 3.22 -22.10
N GLY A 133 -24.56 1.94 -21.98
CA GLY A 133 -24.93 1.07 -23.11
C GLY A 133 -23.75 0.44 -23.87
N HIS A 134 -22.52 0.87 -23.63
CA HIS A 134 -21.32 0.37 -24.32
C HIS A 134 -20.32 -0.35 -23.41
N GLY A 135 -20.46 -0.19 -22.07
CA GLY A 135 -19.61 -0.90 -21.11
C GLY A 135 -18.47 -0.06 -20.54
N VAL A 136 -17.38 -0.75 -20.15
CA VAL A 136 -16.23 -0.15 -19.46
C VAL A 136 -15.04 -0.04 -20.41
N PHE A 137 -14.45 1.13 -20.46
CA PHE A 137 -13.28 1.46 -21.24
C PHE A 137 -12.15 1.93 -20.33
N TYR A 138 -10.91 1.86 -20.79
CA TYR A 138 -9.71 2.28 -20.09
C TYR A 138 -9.03 3.42 -20.85
N SER A 139 -8.54 4.38 -20.10
CA SER A 139 -7.86 5.56 -20.61
C SER A 139 -6.83 6.07 -19.60
N HIS A 140 -6.11 7.11 -19.94
CA HIS A 140 -5.23 7.83 -19.03
C HIS A 140 -5.26 9.33 -19.30
N VAL A 141 -4.91 10.12 -18.30
CA VAL A 141 -4.81 11.57 -18.42
C VAL A 141 -3.56 11.92 -19.23
N ILE A 142 -3.71 12.59 -20.38
CA ILE A 142 -2.61 13.10 -21.18
C ILE A 142 -2.17 14.46 -20.65
N ASN A 143 -3.14 15.34 -20.42
CA ASN A 143 -2.89 16.68 -19.93
C ASN A 143 -4.06 17.18 -19.09
N ASN A 144 -3.74 17.98 -18.08
CA ASN A 144 -4.72 18.54 -17.16
C ASN A 144 -4.46 20.05 -17.00
N GLY A 145 -5.08 20.86 -17.81
CA GLY A 145 -4.91 22.30 -17.84
C GLY A 145 -6.23 23.02 -17.80
N ARG A 146 -6.52 23.79 -18.85
CA ARG A 146 -7.83 24.43 -19.01
C ARG A 146 -8.96 23.41 -19.12
N GLU A 147 -8.65 22.28 -19.73
CA GLU A 147 -9.54 21.15 -19.98
C GLU A 147 -8.84 19.87 -19.51
N LEU A 148 -9.64 18.86 -19.17
CA LEU A 148 -9.11 17.53 -18.87
C LEU A 148 -9.00 16.74 -20.18
N ILE A 149 -7.77 16.46 -20.62
CA ILE A 149 -7.49 15.74 -21.86
C ILE A 149 -7.07 14.33 -21.53
N ILE A 150 -7.78 13.36 -22.07
CA ILE A 150 -7.52 11.92 -21.86
C ILE A 150 -7.25 11.22 -23.18
N SER A 151 -6.52 10.12 -23.16
CA SER A 151 -6.34 9.27 -24.35
C SER A 151 -7.68 8.73 -24.83
N LEU A 152 -7.81 8.48 -26.12
CA LEU A 152 -9.02 7.86 -26.67
C LEU A 152 -9.24 6.52 -25.96
N PRO A 153 -10.41 6.30 -25.29
CA PRO A 153 -10.61 5.11 -24.46
C PRO A 153 -10.63 3.82 -25.25
N VAL A 154 -10.05 2.77 -24.68
CA VAL A 154 -9.98 1.42 -25.24
C VAL A 154 -10.72 0.43 -24.38
N GLN A 155 -11.33 -0.58 -24.98
CA GLN A 155 -11.94 -1.71 -24.31
C GLN A 155 -11.17 -2.98 -24.66
N VAL A 156 -10.96 -3.85 -23.68
CA VAL A 156 -10.38 -5.17 -23.90
C VAL A 156 -11.51 -6.20 -23.96
N ASN A 157 -11.71 -6.79 -25.10
CA ASN A 157 -12.67 -7.89 -25.26
C ASN A 157 -12.18 -9.10 -24.44
N LYS A 158 -12.98 -9.52 -23.45
CA LYS A 158 -12.62 -10.59 -22.52
C LYS A 158 -12.48 -11.96 -23.16
N VAL A 159 -13.11 -12.16 -24.32
CA VAL A 159 -13.12 -13.45 -25.03
C VAL A 159 -11.97 -13.54 -26.04
N THR A 160 -11.80 -12.46 -26.83
CA THR A 160 -10.81 -12.44 -27.92
C THR A 160 -9.48 -11.83 -27.51
N HIS A 161 -9.40 -11.20 -26.32
CA HIS A 161 -8.26 -10.40 -25.83
C HIS A 161 -7.82 -9.29 -26.80
N LYS A 162 -8.69 -8.93 -27.77
CA LYS A 162 -8.42 -7.84 -28.70
C LYS A 162 -8.80 -6.50 -28.06
N ILE A 163 -8.01 -5.50 -28.41
CA ILE A 163 -8.29 -4.11 -28.05
C ILE A 163 -9.29 -3.57 -29.05
N GLU A 164 -10.42 -3.09 -28.55
CA GLU A 164 -11.47 -2.46 -29.33
C GLU A 164 -11.55 -0.97 -28.93
N GLN A 165 -11.80 -0.12 -29.90
CA GLN A 165 -11.83 1.32 -29.69
C GLN A 165 -12.98 1.91 -30.50
N LEU A 166 -13.78 2.77 -29.87
CA LEU A 166 -14.81 3.52 -30.59
C LEU A 166 -14.18 4.76 -31.24
N PRO A 167 -14.69 5.17 -32.42
CA PRO A 167 -14.29 6.43 -33.04
C PRO A 167 -14.47 7.62 -32.09
N GLY A 168 -13.59 8.62 -32.19
CA GLY A 168 -13.66 9.80 -31.31
C GLY A 168 -15.00 10.52 -31.38
N ASP A 169 -15.61 10.61 -32.55
CA ASP A 169 -16.90 11.28 -32.75
C ASP A 169 -18.06 10.62 -32.00
N ASP A 170 -17.98 9.32 -31.74
CA ASP A 170 -19.00 8.59 -30.97
C ASP A 170 -19.04 8.99 -29.50
N TRP A 171 -17.97 9.64 -29.01
CA TRP A 171 -17.86 10.12 -27.65
C TRP A 171 -18.36 11.54 -27.47
N VAL A 172 -18.34 12.37 -28.52
CA VAL A 172 -18.67 13.80 -28.44
C VAL A 172 -20.13 14.00 -28.02
N ASN A 173 -20.34 14.94 -27.09
CA ASN A 173 -21.65 15.27 -26.46
C ASN A 173 -22.22 14.10 -25.64
N LYS A 174 -21.41 13.12 -25.26
CA LYS A 174 -21.82 12.08 -24.32
C LYS A 174 -21.42 12.42 -22.89
N THR A 175 -22.29 12.07 -21.96
CA THR A 175 -21.97 12.06 -20.54
C THR A 175 -21.34 10.70 -20.20
N ILE A 176 -20.19 10.73 -19.56
CA ILE A 176 -19.45 9.55 -19.13
C ILE A 176 -19.24 9.60 -17.63
N SER A 177 -19.22 8.42 -17.00
CA SER A 177 -18.83 8.26 -15.60
C SER A 177 -17.39 7.77 -15.57
N VAL A 178 -16.53 8.51 -14.89
CA VAL A 178 -15.09 8.25 -14.80
C VAL A 178 -14.74 7.79 -13.40
N TYR A 179 -14.01 6.70 -13.32
CA TYR A 179 -13.49 6.12 -12.09
C TYR A 179 -11.97 6.08 -12.14
N PHE A 180 -11.32 6.44 -11.04
CA PHE A 180 -9.88 6.30 -10.93
C PHE A 180 -9.46 6.01 -9.48
N TRP A 181 -8.30 5.43 -9.34
CA TRP A 181 -7.70 5.12 -8.05
C TRP A 181 -6.44 5.96 -7.86
N ARG A 182 -6.40 6.79 -6.84
CA ARG A 182 -5.21 7.56 -6.48
C ARG A 182 -4.32 6.73 -5.56
N LYS A 183 -3.03 6.65 -5.88
CA LYS A 183 -2.05 5.92 -5.05
C LYS A 183 -2.00 6.55 -3.65
N ASN A 184 -2.02 5.70 -2.61
CA ASN A 184 -2.00 6.10 -1.19
C ASN A 184 -3.17 7.00 -0.74
N ASP A 185 -4.31 6.94 -1.44
CA ASP A 185 -5.52 7.66 -1.09
C ASP A 185 -6.74 6.74 -1.30
N ALA A 186 -7.68 7.13 -2.12
CA ALA A 186 -8.95 6.46 -2.32
C ALA A 186 -9.31 6.28 -3.79
N GLY A 187 -10.39 5.58 -4.05
CA GLY A 187 -11.09 5.61 -5.31
C GLY A 187 -11.94 6.87 -5.44
N TYR A 188 -12.01 7.41 -6.63
CA TYR A 188 -12.84 8.57 -6.96
C TYR A 188 -13.73 8.26 -8.14
N ALA A 189 -14.92 8.83 -8.14
CA ALA A 189 -15.85 8.78 -9.24
C ALA A 189 -16.35 10.19 -9.55
N PHE A 190 -16.56 10.48 -10.82
CA PHE A 190 -17.21 11.73 -11.26
C PHE A 190 -17.86 11.54 -12.62
N ASP A 191 -18.90 12.32 -12.86
CA ASP A 191 -19.53 12.41 -14.16
C ASP A 191 -19.02 13.66 -14.88
N THR A 192 -18.81 13.51 -16.19
CA THR A 192 -18.39 14.63 -17.04
C THR A 192 -18.92 14.46 -18.46
N GLU A 193 -18.87 15.54 -19.23
CA GLU A 193 -19.27 15.59 -20.65
C GLU A 193 -18.03 15.67 -21.54
N VAL A 194 -18.04 14.87 -22.58
CA VAL A 194 -17.03 14.93 -23.66
C VAL A 194 -17.50 16.00 -24.65
N PHE A 195 -16.76 17.10 -24.75
CA PHE A 195 -17.14 18.17 -25.67
C PHE A 195 -16.33 18.18 -26.97
N GLY A 196 -15.31 17.34 -27.10
CA GLY A 196 -14.52 17.24 -28.32
C GLY A 196 -13.64 15.99 -28.34
N ALA A 197 -13.28 15.61 -29.58
CA ALA A 197 -12.31 14.58 -29.88
C ALA A 197 -11.37 15.10 -30.95
N SER A 198 -10.06 15.02 -30.73
CA SER A 198 -9.05 15.50 -31.68
C SER A 198 -7.70 14.91 -31.35
N THR A 199 -6.71 15.15 -32.21
CA THR A 199 -5.33 14.76 -31.96
C THR A 199 -4.67 15.77 -31.01
N PHE A 200 -4.08 15.28 -29.91
CA PHE A 200 -3.29 16.07 -28.99
C PHE A 200 -1.92 15.40 -28.81
N ARG A 201 -0.84 16.13 -29.07
CA ARG A 201 0.56 15.61 -29.02
C ARG A 201 0.77 14.29 -29.78
N SER A 202 0.19 14.22 -31.00
CA SER A 202 0.25 13.05 -31.89
C SER A 202 -0.52 11.81 -31.42
N GLU A 203 -1.37 11.94 -30.42
CA GLU A 203 -2.25 10.90 -29.90
C GLU A 203 -3.71 11.32 -30.02
N LEU A 204 -4.60 10.37 -30.36
CA LEU A 204 -6.05 10.65 -30.35
C LEU A 204 -6.52 10.83 -28.92
N ALA A 205 -7.25 11.91 -28.67
CA ALA A 205 -7.64 12.34 -27.36
C ALA A 205 -9.09 12.81 -27.30
N LEU A 206 -9.70 12.66 -26.11
CA LEU A 206 -10.97 13.26 -25.76
C LEU A 206 -10.76 14.47 -24.84
N PHE A 207 -11.57 15.48 -25.04
CA PHE A 207 -11.58 16.72 -24.27
C PHE A 207 -12.80 16.74 -23.36
N LEU A 208 -12.57 16.79 -22.06
CA LEU A 208 -13.58 16.67 -21.01
C LEU A 208 -13.72 17.98 -20.24
N LYS A 209 -14.93 18.25 -19.77
CA LYS A 209 -15.19 19.34 -18.81
C LYS A 209 -14.64 18.96 -17.45
N HIS A 210 -14.06 19.94 -16.73
CA HIS A 210 -13.70 19.72 -15.33
C HIS A 210 -14.94 19.56 -14.45
N SER A 211 -14.83 18.67 -13.46
CA SER A 211 -15.81 18.48 -12.40
C SER A 211 -15.25 18.95 -11.06
N SER A 212 -16.03 19.69 -10.30
CA SER A 212 -15.76 19.99 -8.89
C SER A 212 -16.54 19.07 -7.95
N LYS A 213 -17.30 18.12 -8.50
CA LYS A 213 -18.05 17.12 -7.73
C LYS A 213 -17.36 15.77 -7.93
N LEU A 214 -16.62 15.35 -6.92
CA LEU A 214 -15.94 14.07 -6.87
C LEU A 214 -16.51 13.24 -5.73
N ASP A 215 -17.03 12.06 -6.06
CA ASP A 215 -17.48 11.09 -5.07
C ASP A 215 -16.26 10.23 -4.65
N ARG A 216 -15.79 10.42 -3.41
CA ARG A 216 -14.68 9.66 -2.85
C ARG A 216 -15.16 8.35 -2.26
N THR A 217 -14.57 7.25 -2.65
CA THR A 217 -14.89 5.91 -2.16
C THR A 217 -13.68 5.25 -1.53
N GLN A 218 -13.63 5.21 -0.21
CA GLN A 218 -12.63 4.45 0.51
C GLN A 218 -13.09 2.99 0.65
N LYS A 219 -12.53 2.10 -0.17
CA LYS A 219 -12.85 0.67 -0.14
C LYS A 219 -12.08 -0.09 0.95
N ARG A 220 -10.88 0.39 1.30
CA ARG A 220 -10.03 -0.27 2.28
C ARG A 220 -10.40 0.20 3.68
N GLN A 221 -10.64 -0.75 4.55
CA GLN A 221 -10.89 -0.50 5.98
C GLN A 221 -9.60 -0.56 6.79
N SER A 222 -8.55 -1.21 6.25
CA SER A 222 -7.24 -1.35 6.85
C SER A 222 -6.15 -0.69 6.01
N ILE A 223 -5.10 -0.25 6.69
CA ILE A 223 -3.90 0.29 6.07
C ILE A 223 -3.01 -0.88 5.67
N ARG A 224 -2.41 -0.80 4.48
CA ARG A 224 -1.45 -1.77 3.94
C ARG A 224 -0.11 -1.10 3.76
N VAL A 225 0.93 -1.79 4.15
CA VAL A 225 2.31 -1.33 3.93
C VAL A 225 3.04 -2.31 3.03
N PRO A 226 3.86 -1.82 2.10
CA PRO A 226 4.78 -2.66 1.36
C PRO A 226 5.73 -3.34 2.34
N CYS A 227 6.04 -4.61 2.10
CA CYS A 227 7.01 -5.35 2.90
C CYS A 227 7.76 -6.36 2.02
N GLU A 228 8.86 -6.88 2.56
CA GLU A 228 9.69 -7.90 1.95
C GLU A 228 9.89 -9.04 2.97
N ILE A 229 8.85 -9.83 3.20
CA ILE A 229 8.84 -10.84 4.25
C ILE A 229 8.74 -12.22 3.62
N TYR A 230 9.69 -13.11 3.96
CA TYR A 230 9.60 -14.52 3.60
C TYR A 230 8.75 -15.26 4.61
N GLY A 231 7.94 -16.21 4.12
CA GLY A 231 7.07 -17.01 4.96
C GLY A 231 6.79 -18.38 4.36
N GLN A 232 5.99 -19.12 5.07
CA GLN A 232 5.50 -20.43 4.66
C GLN A 232 3.97 -20.40 4.54
N MET A 233 3.46 -21.03 3.50
CA MET A 233 2.03 -21.12 3.20
C MET A 233 1.59 -22.58 3.25
N TYR A 234 0.47 -22.83 3.89
CA TYR A 234 -0.12 -24.16 4.06
C TYR A 234 -1.53 -24.14 3.47
N ILE A 235 -1.84 -25.12 2.62
CA ILE A 235 -3.19 -25.30 2.08
C ILE A 235 -3.98 -26.13 3.09
N ILE A 236 -5.06 -25.58 3.59
CA ILE A 236 -5.89 -26.22 4.61
C ILE A 236 -7.03 -26.98 3.91
N LYS A 237 -7.11 -28.28 4.19
CA LYS A 237 -8.13 -29.18 3.62
C LYS A 237 -9.06 -29.78 4.67
N GLU A 238 -8.78 -29.54 5.94
CA GLU A 238 -9.46 -30.15 7.07
C GLU A 238 -10.72 -29.37 7.46
N GLU A 239 -11.77 -30.05 7.92
CA GLU A 239 -13.00 -29.43 8.42
C GLU A 239 -12.80 -28.83 9.84
N ASN A 240 -11.91 -29.40 10.66
CA ASN A 240 -11.57 -28.92 11.99
C ASN A 240 -10.20 -28.22 11.97
N VAL A 241 -10.19 -26.92 11.74
CA VAL A 241 -8.97 -26.13 11.67
C VAL A 241 -8.61 -25.56 13.03
N GLU A 242 -7.41 -25.87 13.52
CA GLU A 242 -6.79 -25.15 14.63
C GLU A 242 -6.13 -23.89 14.07
N TYR A 243 -6.83 -22.76 14.13
CA TYR A 243 -6.43 -21.52 13.44
C TYR A 243 -5.07 -20.99 13.90
N ASP A 244 -4.81 -21.00 15.22
CA ASP A 244 -3.62 -20.39 15.82
C ASP A 244 -2.46 -21.37 15.97
N LYS A 245 -2.66 -22.64 15.59
CA LYS A 245 -1.62 -23.66 15.66
C LYS A 245 -0.49 -23.37 14.69
N ILE A 246 0.70 -23.43 15.22
CA ILE A 246 1.95 -23.35 14.44
C ILE A 246 2.16 -24.69 13.73
N GLU A 247 2.31 -24.64 12.41
CA GLU A 247 2.66 -25.81 11.62
C GLU A 247 4.17 -26.06 11.77
N THR A 248 4.53 -27.30 12.04
CA THR A 248 5.93 -27.71 12.24
C THR A 248 6.56 -28.35 11.01
N GLN A 249 5.73 -28.70 10.01
CA GLN A 249 6.19 -29.23 8.75
C GLN A 249 6.52 -28.09 7.77
N ASP A 250 7.39 -28.36 6.81
CA ASP A 250 7.69 -27.39 5.76
C ASP A 250 6.47 -27.11 4.89
N GLY A 251 6.10 -25.85 4.81
CA GLY A 251 5.06 -25.36 3.90
C GLY A 251 5.61 -24.91 2.55
N TYR A 252 4.74 -24.44 1.68
CA TYR A 252 5.15 -23.78 0.44
C TYR A 252 5.84 -22.47 0.76
N LYS A 253 7.06 -22.27 0.24
CA LYS A 253 7.76 -20.98 0.39
C LYS A 253 6.95 -19.87 -0.29
N CYS A 254 6.73 -18.78 0.41
CA CYS A 254 6.03 -17.63 -0.09
C CYS A 254 6.74 -16.33 0.32
N PHE A 255 6.38 -15.25 -0.37
CA PHE A 255 6.95 -13.92 -0.14
C PHE A 255 5.80 -12.91 -0.04
N LEU A 256 5.73 -12.17 1.06
CA LEU A 256 4.73 -11.13 1.28
C LEU A 256 5.25 -9.83 0.67
N GLU A 257 4.47 -9.24 -0.24
CA GLU A 257 4.78 -7.97 -0.92
C GLU A 257 4.10 -6.78 -0.24
N ASP A 258 2.96 -7.00 0.40
CA ASP A 258 2.30 -6.05 1.29
C ASP A 258 1.65 -6.79 2.47
N LEU A 259 1.41 -6.06 3.54
CA LEU A 259 0.82 -6.59 4.77
C LEU A 259 -0.16 -5.59 5.38
N SER A 260 -1.29 -6.10 5.87
CA SER A 260 -2.27 -5.38 6.69
C SER A 260 -2.88 -6.32 7.75
N GLU A 261 -3.65 -5.76 8.68
CA GLU A 261 -4.39 -6.58 9.67
C GLU A 261 -5.42 -7.53 9.05
N ASP A 262 -5.94 -7.18 7.85
CA ASP A 262 -6.99 -7.91 7.14
C ASP A 262 -6.45 -8.81 6.02
N GLY A 263 -5.14 -8.87 5.81
CA GLY A 263 -4.55 -9.73 4.79
C GLY A 263 -3.23 -9.26 4.20
N ALA A 264 -2.83 -9.90 3.12
CA ALA A 264 -1.54 -9.67 2.47
C ALA A 264 -1.61 -9.92 0.95
N MET A 265 -0.68 -9.32 0.22
CA MET A 265 -0.32 -9.75 -1.13
C MET A 265 0.82 -10.74 -1.03
N ILE A 266 0.61 -11.96 -1.52
CA ILE A 266 1.55 -13.06 -1.39
C ILE A 266 2.03 -13.49 -2.77
N ARG A 267 3.32 -13.56 -2.99
CA ARG A 267 3.93 -14.11 -4.20
C ARG A 267 4.40 -15.54 -3.95
N ILE A 268 4.04 -16.43 -4.88
CA ILE A 268 4.46 -17.84 -4.89
C ILE A 268 5.00 -18.23 -6.25
N GLY A 269 5.79 -19.30 -6.31
CA GLY A 269 6.14 -19.97 -7.57
C GLY A 269 4.97 -20.80 -8.11
N GLY A 270 4.83 -20.84 -9.44
CA GLY A 270 3.78 -21.60 -10.13
C GLY A 270 2.40 -20.92 -10.15
N ALA A 271 1.41 -21.67 -10.61
CA ALA A 271 0.03 -21.21 -10.75
C ALA A 271 -0.74 -21.37 -9.43
N GLY A 272 -1.23 -20.27 -8.88
CA GLY A 272 -2.12 -20.23 -7.72
C GLY A 272 -3.57 -20.52 -8.08
N LYS A 273 -4.40 -20.77 -7.06
CA LYS A 273 -5.86 -20.94 -7.20
C LYS A 273 -6.59 -19.98 -6.25
N SER A 274 -7.69 -19.40 -6.72
CA SER A 274 -8.59 -18.59 -5.90
C SER A 274 -9.55 -19.46 -5.10
N ASN A 275 -10.15 -18.87 -4.06
CA ASN A 275 -11.10 -19.50 -3.13
C ASN A 275 -10.54 -20.73 -2.41
N VAL A 276 -9.23 -20.74 -2.17
CA VAL A 276 -8.55 -21.78 -1.38
C VAL A 276 -8.28 -21.26 0.02
N PRO A 277 -8.69 -21.98 1.08
CA PRO A 277 -8.30 -21.64 2.44
C PRO A 277 -6.82 -21.96 2.65
N ILE A 278 -6.08 -20.99 3.17
CA ILE A 278 -4.66 -21.11 3.45
C ILE A 278 -4.34 -20.58 4.84
N LYS A 279 -3.27 -21.10 5.41
CA LYS A 279 -2.60 -20.55 6.58
C LYS A 279 -1.23 -20.05 6.15
N ILE A 280 -0.83 -18.88 6.59
CA ILE A 280 0.52 -18.35 6.37
C ILE A 280 1.22 -18.18 7.71
N GLN A 281 2.50 -18.51 7.75
CA GLN A 281 3.39 -18.32 8.88
C GLN A 281 4.61 -17.52 8.44
N PHE A 282 4.94 -16.50 9.18
CA PHE A 282 6.11 -15.66 8.91
C PHE A 282 6.62 -15.01 10.19
N GLU A 283 7.87 -14.65 10.21
CA GLU A 283 8.49 -13.93 11.32
C GLU A 283 8.36 -12.42 11.12
N LEU A 284 7.99 -11.72 12.18
CA LEU A 284 7.83 -10.28 12.19
C LEU A 284 8.39 -9.71 13.49
N ASN A 285 9.48 -8.95 13.40
CA ASN A 285 10.15 -8.35 14.56
C ASN A 285 10.48 -9.39 15.68
N GLY A 286 10.93 -10.58 15.30
CA GLY A 286 11.26 -11.67 16.24
C GLY A 286 10.05 -12.43 16.80
N ALA A 287 8.84 -12.13 16.35
CA ALA A 287 7.62 -12.85 16.70
C ALA A 287 7.12 -13.69 15.53
N LEU A 288 6.77 -14.95 15.76
CA LEU A 288 6.12 -15.77 14.77
C LEU A 288 4.64 -15.39 14.65
N ILE A 289 4.22 -15.04 13.44
CA ILE A 289 2.84 -14.66 13.11
C ILE A 289 2.19 -15.79 12.32
N VAL A 290 0.96 -16.13 12.71
CA VAL A 290 0.10 -17.08 12.00
C VAL A 290 -1.18 -16.37 11.59
N MET A 291 -1.48 -16.36 10.29
CA MET A 291 -2.73 -15.84 9.76
C MET A 291 -3.45 -16.93 8.99
N PHE A 292 -4.73 -17.13 9.26
CA PHE A 292 -5.59 -18.01 8.49
C PHE A 292 -6.59 -17.20 7.67
N GLY A 293 -6.85 -17.64 6.43
CA GLY A 293 -7.79 -16.92 5.58
C GLY A 293 -7.97 -17.57 4.20
N ILE A 294 -8.44 -16.78 3.26
CA ILE A 294 -8.86 -17.25 1.93
C ILE A 294 -8.15 -16.44 0.85
N VAL A 295 -7.66 -17.13 -0.18
CA VAL A 295 -7.17 -16.49 -1.41
C VAL A 295 -8.36 -16.00 -2.22
N ARG A 296 -8.58 -14.68 -2.31
CA ARG A 296 -9.72 -14.08 -3.01
C ARG A 296 -9.50 -13.93 -4.51
N ALA A 297 -8.30 -13.61 -4.92
CA ALA A 297 -7.94 -13.46 -6.32
C ALA A 297 -6.49 -13.92 -6.57
N VAL A 298 -6.20 -14.26 -7.82
CA VAL A 298 -4.87 -14.69 -8.26
C VAL A 298 -4.50 -13.95 -9.53
N GLU A 299 -3.31 -13.38 -9.54
CA GLU A 299 -2.69 -12.78 -10.72
C GLU A 299 -1.52 -13.69 -11.15
N PHE A 300 -1.66 -14.42 -12.23
CA PHE A 300 -0.61 -15.31 -12.73
C PHE A 300 0.23 -14.64 -13.81
N ASN A 301 1.53 -14.57 -13.58
CA ASN A 301 2.50 -14.12 -14.57
C ASN A 301 3.15 -15.36 -15.22
N GLN A 302 2.74 -15.64 -16.44
CA GLN A 302 3.20 -16.81 -17.19
C GLN A 302 4.70 -16.72 -17.53
N SER A 303 5.23 -15.53 -17.81
CA SER A 303 6.64 -15.34 -18.19
C SER A 303 7.61 -15.64 -17.05
N LEU A 304 7.20 -15.33 -15.81
CA LEU A 304 7.99 -15.59 -14.60
C LEU A 304 7.60 -16.90 -13.90
N ASN A 305 6.54 -17.57 -14.37
CA ASN A 305 5.92 -18.72 -13.71
C ASN A 305 5.67 -18.46 -12.20
N GLN A 306 5.05 -17.32 -11.91
CA GLN A 306 4.76 -16.85 -10.55
C GLN A 306 3.33 -16.36 -10.44
N SER A 307 2.74 -16.55 -9.27
CA SER A 307 1.42 -16.00 -8.93
C SER A 307 1.51 -15.01 -7.78
N ARG A 308 0.73 -13.93 -7.87
CA ARG A 308 0.37 -13.06 -6.77
C ARG A 308 -1.00 -13.45 -6.26
N LEU A 309 -1.08 -13.76 -4.98
CA LEU A 309 -2.30 -14.17 -4.29
C LEU A 309 -2.81 -13.00 -3.46
N HIS A 310 -4.04 -12.60 -3.68
CA HIS A 310 -4.74 -11.67 -2.81
C HIS A 310 -5.32 -12.46 -1.63
N PHE A 311 -4.64 -12.44 -0.50
CA PHE A 311 -5.03 -13.15 0.70
C PHE A 311 -5.85 -12.24 1.61
N GLU A 312 -7.04 -12.71 2.00
CA GLU A 312 -7.87 -12.09 3.03
C GLU A 312 -7.80 -12.91 4.30
N CYS A 313 -7.33 -12.29 5.38
CA CYS A 313 -7.25 -12.88 6.70
C CYS A 313 -8.65 -12.93 7.33
N THR A 314 -9.09 -14.13 7.73
CA THR A 314 -10.36 -14.33 8.44
C THR A 314 -10.14 -14.63 9.91
N HIS A 315 -8.95 -15.10 10.29
CA HIS A 315 -8.61 -15.39 11.67
C HIS A 315 -7.12 -15.12 11.93
N ILE A 316 -6.85 -14.42 12.99
CA ILE A 316 -5.53 -14.14 13.57
C ILE A 316 -5.69 -13.94 15.08
N ASP A 317 -4.78 -14.50 15.88
CA ASP A 317 -4.74 -14.24 17.32
C ASP A 317 -4.55 -12.76 17.63
N GLN A 318 -5.14 -12.28 18.74
CA GLN A 318 -5.15 -10.85 19.07
C GLN A 318 -3.73 -10.28 19.29
N ALA A 319 -2.85 -11.04 19.93
CA ALA A 319 -1.48 -10.60 20.16
C ALA A 319 -0.69 -10.53 18.84
N MET A 320 -0.85 -11.53 17.97
CA MET A 320 -0.26 -11.55 16.63
C MET A 320 -0.81 -10.40 15.77
N LYS A 321 -2.12 -10.13 15.83
CA LYS A 321 -2.75 -9.00 15.16
C LYS A 321 -2.14 -7.66 15.60
N ASN A 322 -1.96 -7.47 16.90
CA ASN A 322 -1.34 -6.25 17.42
C ASN A 322 0.13 -6.12 17.00
N SER A 323 0.86 -7.23 16.86
CA SER A 323 2.22 -7.23 16.31
C SER A 323 2.24 -6.80 14.83
N VAL A 324 1.29 -7.31 14.03
CA VAL A 324 1.10 -6.86 12.64
C VAL A 324 0.76 -5.37 12.59
N LEU A 325 -0.14 -4.88 13.43
CA LEU A 325 -0.52 -3.46 13.50
C LEU A 325 0.65 -2.58 13.96
N SER A 326 1.46 -3.05 14.92
CA SER A 326 2.67 -2.36 15.34
C SER A 326 3.63 -2.16 14.16
N TYR A 327 3.84 -3.18 13.35
CA TYR A 327 4.64 -3.11 12.14
C TYR A 327 4.02 -2.17 11.09
N VAL A 328 2.74 -2.38 10.76
CA VAL A 328 2.02 -1.57 9.75
C VAL A 328 2.05 -0.08 10.08
N TYR A 329 1.95 0.25 11.35
CA TYR A 329 1.97 1.65 11.81
C TYR A 329 3.35 2.16 12.20
N ASN A 330 4.38 1.32 12.08
CA ASN A 330 5.74 1.63 12.51
C ASN A 330 5.80 2.19 13.96
N VAL A 331 5.02 1.58 14.85
CA VAL A 331 4.97 1.95 16.27
C VAL A 331 5.81 0.96 17.05
N MET A 332 7.06 1.34 17.30
CA MET A 332 7.98 0.57 18.14
C MET A 332 8.49 1.44 19.27
N PRO A 333 8.83 0.87 20.44
CA PRO A 333 9.59 1.57 21.47
C PRO A 333 10.90 2.12 20.89
N GLU A 334 11.32 3.29 21.34
CA GLU A 334 12.53 3.97 20.82
C GLU A 334 13.78 3.07 20.91
N GLU A 335 13.96 2.36 22.04
CA GLU A 335 15.06 1.41 22.21
C GLU A 335 15.10 0.33 21.12
N GLN A 336 13.95 -0.12 20.63
CA GLN A 336 13.87 -1.14 19.59
C GLN A 336 14.06 -0.56 18.19
N LYS A 337 13.73 0.71 17.97
CA LYS A 337 14.07 1.44 16.75
C LYS A 337 15.59 1.59 16.62
N ASP A 338 16.26 1.98 17.70
CA ASP A 338 17.71 2.15 17.74
C ASP A 338 18.43 0.82 17.46
N ILE A 339 17.94 -0.29 18.03
CA ILE A 339 18.49 -1.63 17.78
C ILE A 339 18.27 -2.04 16.32
N ASN A 340 17.09 -1.84 15.79
CA ASN A 340 16.77 -2.20 14.40
C ASN A 340 17.55 -1.33 13.41
N GLU A 341 17.72 -0.04 13.68
CA GLU A 341 18.55 0.86 12.88
C GLU A 341 20.03 0.46 12.94
N ALA A 342 20.54 0.09 14.12
CA ALA A 342 21.90 -0.41 14.27
C ALA A 342 22.11 -1.74 13.53
N MET A 343 21.15 -2.67 13.57
CA MET A 343 21.19 -3.92 12.81
C MET A 343 21.15 -3.68 11.31
N ALA A 344 20.26 -2.80 10.84
CA ALA A 344 20.14 -2.46 9.42
C ALA A 344 21.43 -1.78 8.90
N GLN A 345 22.06 -0.94 9.71
CA GLN A 345 23.36 -0.35 9.38
C GLN A 345 24.47 -1.41 9.32
N ALA A 346 24.49 -2.37 10.25
CA ALA A 346 25.46 -3.47 10.25
C ALA A 346 25.31 -4.36 9.01
N GLU A 347 24.07 -4.72 8.64
CA GLU A 347 23.81 -5.48 7.40
C GLU A 347 24.16 -4.71 6.12
N ALA A 348 23.99 -3.37 6.12
CA ALA A 348 24.42 -2.54 5.00
C ALA A 348 25.94 -2.51 4.86
N PHE A 349 26.67 -2.44 5.98
CA PHE A 349 28.14 -2.51 6.00
C PHE A 349 28.66 -3.88 5.50
N GLU A 350 28.05 -4.99 5.95
CA GLU A 350 28.43 -6.32 5.47
C GLU A 350 28.19 -6.48 3.96
N LYS A 351 27.09 -5.93 3.42
CA LYS A 351 26.81 -5.95 1.97
C LYS A 351 27.76 -5.08 1.16
N GLU A 352 28.28 -3.98 1.72
CA GLU A 352 29.30 -3.14 1.06
C GLU A 352 30.68 -3.82 1.05
N GLU A 353 31.03 -4.58 2.09
CA GLU A 353 32.28 -5.35 2.16
C GLU A 353 32.28 -6.59 1.23
N GLU A 354 31.11 -7.19 0.97
CA GLU A 354 30.97 -8.31 0.02
C GLU A 354 31.01 -7.87 -1.47
N THR A 355 30.93 -6.59 -1.77
CA THR A 355 31.08 -6.08 -3.12
C THR A 355 32.58 -5.88 -3.38
N PRO A 356 33.27 -6.75 -4.17
CA PRO A 356 34.68 -6.57 -4.43
C PRO A 356 34.86 -5.21 -5.13
N ALA A 357 35.66 -4.35 -4.53
CA ALA A 357 36.08 -3.11 -5.15
C ALA A 357 36.69 -3.44 -6.51
N ILE A 358 36.01 -3.04 -7.58
CA ILE A 358 36.62 -3.03 -8.91
C ILE A 358 37.71 -1.96 -8.85
N VAL A 359 38.89 -2.38 -8.49
CA VAL A 359 40.10 -1.56 -8.62
C VAL A 359 40.31 -1.37 -10.12
N ASN A 360 39.90 -0.26 -10.63
CA ASN A 360 40.34 0.24 -11.92
C ASN A 360 41.80 0.66 -11.78
N GLU A 361 42.72 -0.30 -11.84
CA GLU A 361 44.09 0.02 -12.16
C GLU A 361 44.13 0.52 -13.61
N PRO A 362 44.78 1.68 -13.91
CA PRO A 362 44.99 2.09 -15.26
C PRO A 362 46.00 1.10 -15.89
N VAL A 363 45.51 0.28 -16.80
CA VAL A 363 46.36 -0.57 -17.64
C VAL A 363 47.08 0.39 -18.57
N GLU A 364 48.37 0.68 -18.28
CA GLU A 364 49.31 1.26 -19.26
C GLU A 364 49.43 0.26 -20.43
N GLY A 365 48.78 0.58 -21.51
CA GLY A 365 48.88 -0.18 -22.77
C GLY A 365 50.28 -0.04 -23.39
N PRO A 366 50.85 -1.12 -23.94
CA PRO A 366 52.16 -1.06 -24.62
C PRO A 366 52.08 -0.17 -25.86
N GLU A 367 53.14 0.64 -26.04
CA GLU A 367 53.40 1.47 -27.23
C GLU A 367 53.27 0.64 -28.51
N TYR A 368 52.33 1.01 -29.36
CA TYR A 368 52.26 0.48 -30.72
C TYR A 368 53.31 1.16 -31.61
N VAL A 369 54.32 0.39 -31.94
CA VAL A 369 55.26 0.66 -33.04
C VAL A 369 54.47 0.65 -34.36
N LYS A 370 54.46 1.78 -35.06
CA LYS A 370 53.94 1.91 -36.44
C LYS A 370 54.77 1.07 -37.36
N SER A 371 54.26 -0.06 -37.85
CA SER A 371 54.73 -0.71 -39.05
C SER A 371 53.70 -0.58 -40.15
N GLN A 372 54.16 -0.03 -41.25
CA GLN A 372 53.46 0.12 -42.51
C GLN A 372 53.19 -1.28 -43.10
N ILE A 373 51.92 -1.56 -43.44
CA ILE A 373 51.57 -2.64 -44.34
C ILE A 373 50.54 -2.11 -45.35
N VAL A 374 50.91 -2.27 -46.60
CA VAL A 374 50.27 -1.96 -47.88
C VAL A 374 49.00 -2.79 -48.08
N PRO A 375 47.95 -2.31 -48.76
CA PRO A 375 46.72 -3.09 -48.97
C PRO A 375 46.87 -4.01 -50.18
N GLU A 376 46.64 -5.30 -49.97
CA GLU A 376 46.47 -6.27 -51.06
C GLU A 376 44.96 -6.46 -51.38
N LYS A 377 44.66 -6.29 -52.66
CA LYS A 377 43.40 -6.56 -53.30
C LYS A 377 43.11 -8.07 -53.29
N TYR A 378 41.89 -8.45 -52.96
CA TYR A 378 41.36 -9.74 -53.39
C TYR A 378 40.11 -9.54 -54.26
N GLU A 379 40.28 -10.12 -55.48
CA GLU A 379 39.28 -10.23 -56.54
C GLU A 379 38.22 -11.27 -56.21
N SER A 380 37.02 -10.95 -56.70
CA SER A 380 35.86 -11.82 -56.82
C SER A 380 36.09 -13.05 -57.72
N GLN A 381 35.66 -14.22 -57.32
CA GLN A 381 35.35 -15.31 -58.23
C GLN A 381 33.93 -15.87 -57.97
N GLU A 382 33.16 -15.73 -59.02
CA GLU A 382 31.87 -16.40 -59.27
C GLU A 382 32.04 -17.91 -59.51
N GLY A 383 30.98 -18.65 -59.22
CA GLY A 383 30.52 -19.77 -60.05
C GLY A 383 30.64 -21.16 -59.44
N GLN A 384 29.61 -21.81 -59.11
CA GLN A 384 28.98 -22.84 -59.95
C GLN A 384 27.87 -23.61 -59.19
N ASN A 385 26.75 -23.69 -59.90
CA ASN A 385 25.63 -24.62 -59.72
C ASN A 385 26.06 -26.09 -59.69
N ILE A 386 25.43 -26.91 -58.88
CA ILE A 386 25.06 -28.29 -59.26
C ILE A 386 23.72 -28.66 -58.64
N ASN A 387 22.75 -28.90 -59.51
CA ASN A 387 21.48 -29.63 -59.37
C ASN A 387 21.71 -31.12 -59.08
N THR A 388 20.83 -31.76 -58.34
CA THR A 388 20.15 -33.04 -58.66
C THR A 388 19.18 -33.38 -57.54
N ASP A 389 17.88 -33.30 -57.76
CA ASP A 389 16.88 -34.35 -58.04
C ASP A 389 16.92 -35.59 -57.13
N ASN A 390 15.90 -35.88 -56.40
CA ASN A 390 14.85 -36.86 -56.63
C ASN A 390 14.05 -37.22 -55.38
N ALA A 391 12.78 -37.01 -55.42
CA ALA A 391 11.68 -37.96 -55.44
C ALA A 391 11.38 -38.77 -54.15
N GLY A 392 10.15 -38.71 -53.73
CA GLY A 392 9.50 -39.75 -52.97
C GLY A 392 8.40 -39.33 -52.01
N ARG A 393 7.20 -38.99 -52.53
CA ARG A 393 5.93 -39.24 -51.78
C ARG A 393 5.55 -40.73 -51.94
N PRO A 394 4.77 -41.33 -51.04
CA PRO A 394 3.33 -41.09 -50.97
C PRO A 394 2.71 -41.17 -49.52
N ALA A 395 1.66 -40.52 -49.38
CA ALA A 395 0.30 -40.62 -48.90
C ALA A 395 -0.15 -41.97 -48.28
N ALA A 396 -0.96 -41.86 -47.24
CA ALA A 396 -2.31 -42.34 -47.04
C ALA A 396 -2.64 -42.63 -45.57
N GLU A 397 -3.78 -42.07 -45.20
CA GLU A 397 -4.96 -42.61 -44.53
C GLU A 397 -4.83 -42.90 -43.03
N ALA A 398 -5.59 -42.22 -42.24
CA ALA A 398 -7.05 -42.17 -41.94
C ALA A 398 -7.42 -43.08 -40.75
N SER A 399 -8.27 -42.51 -39.92
CA SER A 399 -9.24 -43.10 -38.98
C SER A 399 -8.74 -43.62 -37.63
N ALA A 400 -9.10 -42.98 -36.56
CA ALA A 400 -10.27 -43.14 -35.70
C ALA A 400 -10.26 -42.09 -34.61
#